data_d42fb4423b5277d0ca1e7af6ccb9f729
#
_entry.id   d42fb4423b5277d0ca1e7af6ccb9f729
#
_cell.length_a   1.000
_cell.length_b   1.000
_cell.length_c   1.000
_cell.angle_alpha   90.00
_cell.angle_beta   90.00
_cell.angle_gamma   90.00
#
_symmetry.space_group_name_H-M   'P 1'
#
loop_
_entity.id
_entity.type
_entity.pdbx_description
1 polymer ?
#
loop_
_entity_poly.entity_id
_entity_poly.type
_entity_poly.pdbx_seq_one_letter_code
_entity_poly.pdbx_strand_id
1 'polypeptide(L)'
;MRTDKFETYNPSVDWQDKTYGDIFTESYPLYRDLQDQSDDPVALALAKLLRVAIMHRMTDMYGPIPYSKVIDEQGSVSLNVPYDSQEAVYKQMLKELDEVSSVLKENLTIGSEAFRKFDDVYYGDVSKWYKFANSLKLRMAIRSGVC
;
A
#
# COMPACT_ATOMS: atom_id res chain seq x y z
N MET A 1 10.32 -12.57 -33.78
CA MET A 1 9.26 -13.52 -33.47
C MET A 1 9.17 -13.58 -31.96
N ARG A 2 8.19 -12.90 -31.35
CA ARG A 2 7.97 -12.92 -29.89
C ARG A 2 7.29 -14.23 -29.57
N THR A 3 8.02 -15.20 -29.07
CA THR A 3 7.42 -16.42 -28.53
C THR A 3 6.67 -16.04 -27.27
N ASP A 4 5.35 -16.05 -27.33
CA ASP A 4 4.49 -15.78 -26.18
C ASP A 4 4.71 -16.87 -25.13
N LYS A 5 5.58 -16.55 -24.16
CA LYS A 5 5.95 -17.45 -23.05
C LYS A 5 4.77 -17.74 -22.11
N PHE A 6 3.63 -17.09 -22.30
CA PHE A 6 2.40 -17.34 -21.54
C PHE A 6 1.77 -18.71 -21.80
N GLU A 7 1.93 -19.24 -23.01
CA GLU A 7 1.40 -20.59 -23.36
C GLU A 7 2.11 -21.72 -22.61
N THR A 8 3.30 -21.48 -22.09
CA THR A 8 4.12 -22.50 -21.42
C THR A 8 4.15 -22.38 -19.89
N TYR A 9 3.38 -21.48 -19.28
CA TYR A 9 3.41 -21.18 -17.84
C TYR A 9 4.82 -20.90 -17.30
N ASN A 10 5.72 -20.40 -18.15
CA ASN A 10 7.10 -20.09 -17.79
C ASN A 10 7.38 -18.60 -18.02
N PRO A 11 6.90 -17.71 -17.12
CA PRO A 11 7.19 -16.28 -17.21
C PRO A 11 8.70 -16.05 -17.12
N SER A 12 9.21 -15.07 -17.85
CA SER A 12 10.62 -14.71 -17.74
C SER A 12 10.93 -14.19 -16.33
N VAL A 13 12.13 -14.46 -15.85
CA VAL A 13 12.62 -13.95 -14.55
C VAL A 13 12.49 -12.43 -14.50
N ASP A 14 12.87 -11.73 -15.56
CA ASP A 14 12.75 -10.27 -15.69
C ASP A 14 11.33 -9.75 -15.46
N TRP A 15 10.31 -10.51 -15.84
CA TRP A 15 8.92 -10.10 -15.65
C TRP A 15 8.44 -10.26 -14.21
N GLN A 16 8.95 -11.26 -13.51
CA GLN A 16 8.67 -11.48 -12.08
C GLN A 16 9.43 -10.46 -11.22
N ASP A 17 10.71 -10.26 -11.50
CA ASP A 17 11.59 -9.35 -10.76
C ASP A 17 11.18 -7.89 -10.93
N LYS A 18 10.72 -7.50 -12.13
CA LYS A 18 10.31 -6.13 -12.40
C LYS A 18 9.13 -5.71 -11.52
N THR A 19 8.09 -6.52 -11.41
CA THR A 19 6.91 -6.17 -10.58
C THR A 19 7.29 -5.99 -9.11
N TYR A 20 8.18 -6.84 -8.60
CA TYR A 20 8.66 -6.74 -7.22
C TYR A 20 9.58 -5.51 -7.05
N GLY A 21 10.54 -5.34 -7.94
CA GLY A 21 11.51 -4.25 -7.90
C GLY A 21 10.85 -2.87 -7.98
N ASP A 22 10.01 -2.64 -8.99
CA ASP A 22 9.37 -1.34 -9.23
C ASP A 22 8.56 -0.87 -8.02
N ILE A 23 7.87 -1.77 -7.31
CA ILE A 23 7.10 -1.40 -6.12
C ILE A 23 8.01 -0.85 -5.01
N PHE A 24 9.13 -1.50 -4.74
CA PHE A 24 10.03 -1.09 -3.67
C PHE A 24 10.91 0.11 -4.05
N THR A 25 11.29 0.23 -5.33
CA THR A 25 12.16 1.32 -5.78
C THR A 25 11.40 2.60 -6.12
N GLU A 26 10.11 2.52 -6.46
CA GLU A 26 9.32 3.67 -6.85
C GLU A 26 8.30 4.07 -5.78
N SER A 27 7.53 3.12 -5.24
CA SER A 27 6.41 3.44 -4.35
C SER A 27 6.84 3.83 -2.94
N TYR A 28 7.87 3.20 -2.39
CA TYR A 28 8.34 3.52 -1.03
C TYR A 28 9.00 4.89 -0.92
N PRO A 29 9.90 5.30 -1.84
CA PRO A 29 10.45 6.66 -1.83
C PRO A 29 9.35 7.73 -1.92
N LEU A 30 8.37 7.56 -2.80
CA LEU A 30 7.25 8.50 -2.93
C LEU A 30 6.41 8.59 -1.64
N TYR A 31 6.15 7.46 -1.00
CA TYR A 31 5.45 7.43 0.30
C TYR A 31 6.23 8.19 1.38
N ARG A 32 7.53 7.96 1.46
CA ARG A 32 8.42 8.65 2.40
C ARG A 32 8.48 10.15 2.13
N ASP A 33 8.68 10.54 0.87
CA ASP A 33 8.76 11.95 0.48
C ASP A 33 7.48 12.71 0.85
N LEU A 34 6.32 12.07 0.73
CA LEU A 34 5.06 12.65 1.19
C LEU A 34 5.01 12.80 2.71
N GLN A 35 5.54 11.83 3.47
CA GLN A 35 5.63 11.94 4.93
C GLN A 35 6.53 13.10 5.37
N ASP A 36 7.60 13.36 4.65
CA ASP A 36 8.55 14.43 4.97
C ASP A 36 8.04 15.82 4.54
N GLN A 37 7.19 15.90 3.53
CA GLN A 37 6.75 17.16 2.91
C GLN A 37 5.35 17.61 3.30
N SER A 38 4.55 16.76 3.92
CA SER A 38 3.15 17.04 4.21
C SER A 38 2.79 16.83 5.67
N ASP A 39 2.16 17.83 6.26
CA ASP A 39 1.52 17.74 7.59
C ASP A 39 0.01 17.46 7.48
N ASP A 40 -0.53 17.29 6.28
CA ASP A 40 -1.95 17.00 6.06
C ASP A 40 -2.28 15.57 6.48
N PRO A 41 -3.05 15.36 7.55
CA PRO A 41 -3.36 14.03 8.05
C PRO A 41 -4.15 13.18 7.05
N VAL A 42 -4.97 13.80 6.20
CA VAL A 42 -5.75 13.11 5.17
C VAL A 42 -4.82 12.61 4.07
N ALA A 43 -3.90 13.44 3.58
CA ALA A 43 -2.93 13.05 2.56
C ALA A 43 -2.04 11.90 3.05
N LEU A 44 -1.55 11.98 4.29
CA LEU A 44 -0.74 10.92 4.91
C LEU A 44 -1.53 9.63 5.11
N ALA A 45 -2.79 9.72 5.53
CA ALA A 45 -3.67 8.54 5.66
C ALA A 45 -3.92 7.88 4.31
N LEU A 46 -4.15 8.65 3.25
CA LEU A 46 -4.36 8.12 1.90
C LEU A 46 -3.10 7.46 1.33
N ALA A 47 -1.93 8.05 1.52
CA ALA A 47 -0.67 7.45 1.12
C ALA A 47 -0.44 6.12 1.84
N LYS A 48 -0.71 6.06 3.16
CA LYS A 48 -0.65 4.82 3.95
C LYS A 48 -1.66 3.77 3.42
N LEU A 49 -2.88 4.18 3.09
CA LEU A 49 -3.91 3.32 2.52
C LEU A 49 -3.48 2.70 1.19
N LEU A 50 -2.94 3.52 0.28
CA LEU A 50 -2.46 3.05 -1.01
C LEU A 50 -1.27 2.10 -0.86
N ARG A 51 -0.33 2.41 0.03
CA ARG A 51 0.78 1.49 0.37
C ARG A 51 0.24 0.14 0.84
N VAL A 52 -0.71 0.11 1.78
CA VAL A 52 -1.32 -1.14 2.25
C VAL A 52 -2.01 -1.88 1.10
N ALA A 53 -2.75 -1.19 0.25
CA ALA A 53 -3.44 -1.82 -0.87
C ALA A 53 -2.48 -2.49 -1.88
N ILE A 54 -1.31 -1.87 -2.12
CA ILE A 54 -0.26 -2.43 -2.98
C ILE A 54 0.41 -3.62 -2.28
N MET A 55 0.88 -3.43 -1.05
CA MET A 55 1.68 -4.42 -0.34
C MET A 55 0.85 -5.64 0.09
N HIS A 56 -0.44 -5.49 0.30
CA HIS A 56 -1.36 -6.62 0.49
C HIS A 56 -1.31 -7.58 -0.70
N ARG A 57 -1.30 -7.06 -1.93
CA ARG A 57 -1.18 -7.91 -3.14
C ARG A 57 0.20 -8.55 -3.24
N MET A 58 1.24 -7.84 -2.81
CA MET A 58 2.61 -8.35 -2.82
C MET A 58 2.76 -9.54 -1.87
N THR A 59 2.32 -9.44 -0.63
CA THR A 59 2.40 -10.56 0.30
C THR A 59 1.50 -11.72 -0.11
N ASP A 60 0.40 -11.46 -0.83
CA ASP A 60 -0.45 -12.51 -1.40
C ASP A 60 0.23 -13.31 -2.52
N MET A 61 1.10 -12.66 -3.29
CA MET A 61 1.84 -13.27 -4.40
C MET A 61 3.14 -13.94 -3.95
N TYR A 62 3.85 -13.32 -3.03
CA TYR A 62 5.21 -13.72 -2.67
C TYR A 62 5.35 -14.31 -1.26
N GLY A 63 4.30 -14.24 -0.43
CA GLY A 63 4.34 -14.67 0.97
C GLY A 63 5.09 -13.68 1.86
N PRO A 64 6.16 -14.08 2.56
CA PRO A 64 7.00 -13.16 3.34
C PRO A 64 7.60 -12.06 2.47
N ILE A 65 7.53 -10.81 2.93
CA ILE A 65 8.09 -9.64 2.22
C ILE A 65 8.75 -8.68 3.22
N PRO A 66 9.67 -7.81 2.80
CA PRO A 66 10.09 -6.67 3.60
C PRO A 66 8.90 -5.71 3.79
N TYR A 67 8.57 -5.37 5.03
CA TYR A 67 7.45 -4.47 5.32
C TYR A 67 7.71 -3.53 6.49
N SER A 68 7.94 -4.08 7.69
CA SER A 68 7.99 -3.29 8.92
C SER A 68 9.24 -2.42 9.06
N LYS A 69 10.35 -2.81 8.44
CA LYS A 69 11.66 -2.17 8.57
C LYS A 69 12.18 -1.54 7.28
N VAL A 70 11.36 -1.45 6.25
CA VAL A 70 11.78 -0.86 4.96
C VAL A 70 12.08 0.63 5.09
N ILE A 71 11.34 1.33 5.96
CA ILE A 71 11.63 2.70 6.36
C ILE A 71 12.17 2.63 7.79
N ASP A 72 13.39 3.10 7.99
CA ASP A 72 14.02 3.16 9.32
C ASP A 72 13.51 4.35 10.14
N GLU A 73 13.97 4.45 11.40
CA GLU A 73 13.60 5.54 12.31
C GLU A 73 14.07 6.92 11.84
N GLN A 74 15.06 6.96 10.94
CA GLN A 74 15.58 8.18 10.32
C GLN A 74 14.87 8.53 9.00
N GLY A 75 13.89 7.72 8.60
CA GLY A 75 13.15 7.91 7.35
C GLY A 75 13.87 7.39 6.11
N SER A 76 15.00 6.70 6.23
CA SER A 76 15.71 6.14 5.07
C SER A 76 15.05 4.84 4.61
N VAL A 77 14.95 4.68 3.27
CA VAL A 77 14.44 3.45 2.66
C VAL A 77 15.56 2.44 2.47
N SER A 78 15.44 1.25 3.03
CA SER A 78 16.39 0.15 2.87
C SER A 78 15.66 -1.14 2.52
N LEU A 79 16.16 -1.84 1.50
CA LEU A 79 15.71 -3.19 1.15
C LEU A 79 16.58 -4.29 1.75
N ASN A 80 17.71 -3.92 2.34
CA ASN A 80 18.58 -4.86 3.05
C ASN A 80 18.09 -5.10 4.49
N VAL A 81 16.83 -5.53 4.60
CA VAL A 81 16.14 -5.79 5.86
C VAL A 81 15.57 -7.21 5.89
N PRO A 82 15.38 -7.81 7.07
CA PRO A 82 14.72 -9.10 7.17
C PRO A 82 13.32 -9.07 6.57
N TYR A 83 12.90 -10.20 5.99
CA TYR A 83 11.54 -10.41 5.55
C TYR A 83 10.63 -10.63 6.75
N ASP A 84 9.51 -9.94 6.78
CA ASP A 84 8.45 -10.21 7.75
C ASP A 84 7.62 -11.40 7.29
N SER A 85 7.17 -12.24 8.22
CA SER A 85 6.24 -13.31 7.89
C SER A 85 4.92 -12.73 7.37
N GLN A 86 4.23 -13.45 6.49
CA GLN A 86 2.94 -13.01 5.94
C GLN A 86 1.94 -12.67 7.06
N GLU A 87 1.91 -13.43 8.14
CA GLU A 87 1.07 -13.17 9.30
C GLU A 87 1.41 -11.82 9.96
N ALA A 88 2.71 -11.54 10.16
CA ALA A 88 3.16 -10.27 10.74
C ALA A 88 2.79 -9.08 9.84
N VAL A 89 2.99 -9.23 8.53
CA VAL A 89 2.61 -8.22 7.53
C VAL A 89 1.10 -7.93 7.59
N TYR A 90 0.26 -8.96 7.61
CA TYR A 90 -1.20 -8.79 7.70
C TYR A 90 -1.64 -8.10 8.98
N LYS A 91 -1.08 -8.49 10.14
CA LYS A 91 -1.37 -7.84 11.42
C LYS A 91 -1.02 -6.36 11.42
N GLN A 92 0.15 -6.03 10.87
CA GLN A 92 0.59 -4.64 10.76
C GLN A 92 -0.30 -3.83 9.82
N MET A 93 -0.64 -4.37 8.65
CA MET A 93 -1.52 -3.73 7.69
C MET A 93 -2.93 -3.48 8.26
N LEU A 94 -3.50 -4.44 8.98
CA LEU A 94 -4.82 -4.27 9.63
C LEU A 94 -4.79 -3.14 10.66
N LYS A 95 -3.71 -3.05 11.46
CA LYS A 95 -3.51 -1.94 12.39
C LYS A 95 -3.41 -0.60 11.67
N GLU A 96 -2.64 -0.54 10.58
CA GLU A 96 -2.50 0.66 9.76
C GLU A 96 -3.84 1.09 9.14
N LEU A 97 -4.68 0.13 8.72
CA LEU A 97 -6.02 0.43 8.21
C LEU A 97 -6.98 0.94 9.31
N ASP A 98 -6.79 0.53 10.57
CA ASP A 98 -7.53 1.10 11.69
C ASP A 98 -7.17 2.57 11.92
N GLU A 99 -5.87 2.88 11.91
CA GLU A 99 -5.37 4.26 12.01
C GLU A 99 -5.90 5.12 10.86
N VAL A 100 -5.77 4.64 9.62
CA VAL A 100 -6.30 5.32 8.42
C VAL A 100 -7.80 5.57 8.52
N SER A 101 -8.56 4.53 8.90
CA SER A 101 -10.02 4.65 9.02
C SER A 101 -10.43 5.67 10.07
N SER A 102 -9.69 5.78 11.17
CA SER A 102 -9.96 6.78 12.21
C SER A 102 -9.74 8.20 11.68
N VAL A 103 -8.59 8.46 11.04
CA VAL A 103 -8.29 9.78 10.45
C VAL A 103 -9.30 10.17 9.38
N LEU A 104 -9.63 9.25 8.45
CA LEU A 104 -10.59 9.54 7.38
C LEU A 104 -12.00 9.76 7.92
N LYS A 105 -12.41 9.06 8.98
CA LYS A 105 -13.71 9.23 9.63
C LYS A 105 -13.87 10.60 10.27
N GLU A 106 -12.81 11.14 10.85
CA GLU A 106 -12.80 12.49 11.44
C GLU A 106 -12.83 13.60 10.40
N ASN A 107 -12.47 13.27 9.14
CA ASN A 107 -12.32 14.21 8.03
C ASN A 107 -13.22 13.87 6.83
N LEU A 108 -14.48 13.46 7.07
CA LEU A 108 -15.43 13.06 6.01
C LEU A 108 -15.93 14.24 5.14
N THR A 109 -15.08 15.18 4.84
CA THR A 109 -15.35 16.34 4.00
C THR A 109 -14.79 16.13 2.59
N ILE A 110 -15.19 16.99 1.65
CA ILE A 110 -14.53 17.07 0.36
C ILE A 110 -13.13 17.67 0.60
N GLY A 111 -12.10 16.99 0.10
CA GLY A 111 -10.71 17.42 0.20
C GLY A 111 -10.45 18.78 -0.46
N SER A 112 -9.26 19.33 -0.24
CA SER A 112 -8.83 20.60 -0.83
C SER A 112 -8.98 20.59 -2.36
N GLU A 113 -9.03 21.78 -2.97
CA GLU A 113 -9.10 21.90 -4.43
C GLU A 113 -7.90 21.20 -5.11
N ALA A 114 -6.72 21.31 -4.53
CA ALA A 114 -5.52 20.61 -4.99
C ALA A 114 -5.72 19.09 -4.94
N PHE A 115 -6.21 18.55 -3.83
CA PHE A 115 -6.49 17.12 -3.71
C PHE A 115 -7.52 16.64 -4.73
N ARG A 116 -8.61 17.39 -4.93
CA ARG A 116 -9.64 17.08 -5.93
C ARG A 116 -9.10 17.04 -7.36
N LYS A 117 -8.13 17.88 -7.66
CA LYS A 117 -7.51 17.96 -9.00
C LYS A 117 -6.63 16.74 -9.30
N PHE A 118 -5.97 16.17 -8.29
CA PHE A 118 -5.03 15.07 -8.44
C PHE A 118 -5.59 13.69 -8.09
N ASP A 119 -6.77 13.63 -7.48
CA ASP A 119 -7.46 12.37 -7.16
C ASP A 119 -8.36 11.93 -8.32
N ASP A 120 -7.81 11.16 -9.24
CA ASP A 120 -8.53 10.60 -10.40
C ASP A 120 -9.47 9.44 -10.03
N VAL A 121 -9.43 8.95 -8.76
CA VAL A 121 -10.23 7.80 -8.33
C VAL A 121 -11.58 8.24 -7.77
N TYR A 122 -11.59 9.14 -6.81
CA TYR A 122 -12.80 9.60 -6.12
C TYR A 122 -12.99 11.11 -6.14
N TYR A 123 -12.15 11.84 -6.87
CA TYR A 123 -12.23 13.28 -7.05
C TYR A 123 -12.24 14.06 -5.74
N GLY A 124 -11.41 13.64 -4.79
CA GLY A 124 -11.24 14.25 -3.48
C GLY A 124 -12.36 13.93 -2.47
N ASP A 125 -13.22 12.96 -2.75
CA ASP A 125 -14.28 12.52 -1.86
C ASP A 125 -13.72 11.58 -0.76
N VAL A 126 -13.39 12.15 0.39
CA VAL A 126 -12.81 11.42 1.53
C VAL A 126 -13.77 10.34 2.06
N SER A 127 -15.10 10.51 1.91
CA SER A 127 -16.06 9.51 2.36
C SER A 127 -15.98 8.23 1.52
N LYS A 128 -15.65 8.34 0.24
CA LYS A 128 -15.44 7.19 -0.63
C LYS A 128 -14.12 6.49 -0.29
N TRP A 129 -13.07 7.24 0.00
CA TRP A 129 -11.81 6.70 0.48
C TRP A 129 -11.98 5.96 1.81
N TYR A 130 -12.77 6.49 2.73
CA TYR A 130 -13.12 5.80 3.97
C TYR A 130 -13.83 4.47 3.74
N LYS A 131 -14.79 4.43 2.80
CA LYS A 131 -15.48 3.18 2.40
C LYS A 131 -14.50 2.20 1.77
N PHE A 132 -13.57 2.67 0.93
CA PHE A 132 -12.53 1.83 0.35
C PHE A 132 -11.63 1.21 1.42
N ALA A 133 -11.16 2.00 2.40
CA ALA A 133 -10.34 1.50 3.51
C ALA A 133 -11.05 0.39 4.29
N ASN A 134 -12.33 0.58 4.63
CA ASN A 134 -13.12 -0.45 5.33
C ASN A 134 -13.36 -1.70 4.48
N SER A 135 -13.58 -1.55 3.17
CA SER A 135 -13.74 -2.67 2.25
C SER A 135 -12.44 -3.48 2.11
N LEU A 136 -11.29 -2.80 2.04
CA LEU A 136 -9.99 -3.45 2.02
C LEU A 136 -9.73 -4.19 3.34
N LYS A 137 -10.03 -3.56 4.48
CA LYS A 137 -9.92 -4.18 5.81
C LYS A 137 -10.76 -5.45 5.93
N LEU A 138 -12.02 -5.38 5.51
CA LEU A 138 -12.93 -6.54 5.50
C LEU A 138 -12.37 -7.68 4.63
N ARG A 139 -11.93 -7.35 3.41
CA ARG A 139 -11.31 -8.33 2.50
C ARG A 139 -10.10 -9.02 3.14
N MET A 140 -9.23 -8.26 3.77
CA MET A 140 -8.03 -8.78 4.43
C MET A 140 -8.39 -9.63 5.67
N ALA A 141 -9.36 -9.21 6.48
CA ALA A 141 -9.82 -9.97 7.65
C ALA A 141 -10.38 -11.34 7.25
N ILE A 142 -11.25 -11.39 6.23
CA ILE A 142 -11.81 -12.66 5.72
C ILE A 142 -10.68 -13.57 5.23
N ARG A 143 -9.68 -13.03 4.53
CA ARG A 143 -8.59 -13.83 3.96
C ARG A 143 -7.62 -14.35 5.03
N SER A 144 -7.37 -13.59 6.07
CA SER A 144 -6.48 -13.99 7.18
C SER A 144 -7.15 -14.93 8.18
N GLY A 145 -8.45 -15.18 8.06
CA GLY A 145 -9.21 -15.98 9.03
C GLY A 145 -9.38 -15.31 10.40
N VAL A 146 -9.07 -14.02 10.49
CA VAL A 146 -9.32 -13.19 11.68
C VAL A 146 -10.73 -12.61 11.55
N CYS A 147 -11.70 -13.39 11.98
CA CYS A 147 -13.08 -12.95 12.21
C CYS A 147 -13.36 -12.93 13.70
#